data_55abce3d031147c80b4b70f94776c608
#
_entry.id   55abce3d031147c80b4b70f94776c608
#
_cell.length_a   1.000
_cell.length_b   1.000
_cell.length_c   1.000
_cell.angle_alpha   90.00
_cell.angle_beta   90.00
_cell.angle_gamma   90.00
#
_symmetry.space_group_name_H-M   'P 1'
#
loop_
_entity.id
_entity.type
_entity.pdbx_description
1 polymer ?
#
loop_
_entity_poly.entity_id
_entity_poly.type
_entity_poly.pdbx_seq_one_letter_code
_entity_poly.pdbx_strand_id
1 'polypeptide(L)'
;YLLIGGIVLSLIGVYSVINSGHGHEEVSNALDSHASGVDHSEDNLHPEFHWYQRVYSNLWINVVYFLGISISAIFFVAIQYVAQAGWSAGILRIPLAIGRWLPVGGLLMFLIFAITNHDIFHWTHDYLYDTSDPRYDYIIDGKKAYLNLPFFLGRMIIFIGIWYLFYSLILKHS
;
A
#
# COMPACT_ATOMS: atom_id res chain seq x y z
N TYR A 1 -23.62 -0.81 -11.50
CA TYR A 1 -22.81 -1.12 -12.71
C TYR A 1 -21.31 -0.84 -12.50
N LEU A 2 -20.92 0.29 -11.89
CA LEU A 2 -19.51 0.61 -11.64
C LEU A 2 -18.80 -0.37 -10.69
N LEU A 3 -19.49 -0.86 -9.65
CA LEU A 3 -18.94 -1.85 -8.73
C LEU A 3 -18.69 -3.21 -9.42
N ILE A 4 -19.64 -3.64 -10.25
CA ILE A 4 -19.51 -4.90 -11.00
C ILE A 4 -18.37 -4.79 -12.01
N GLY A 5 -18.26 -3.66 -12.73
CA GLY A 5 -17.16 -3.39 -13.65
C GLY A 5 -15.79 -3.40 -12.95
N GLY A 6 -15.69 -2.82 -11.75
CA GLY A 6 -14.47 -2.82 -10.94
C GLY A 6 -14.05 -4.23 -10.50
N ILE A 7 -15.01 -5.05 -10.08
CA ILE A 7 -14.74 -6.45 -9.69
C ILE A 7 -14.26 -7.28 -10.90
N VAL A 8 -14.92 -7.12 -12.06
CA VAL A 8 -14.52 -7.83 -13.29
C VAL A 8 -13.12 -7.45 -13.74
N LEU A 9 -12.79 -6.15 -13.75
CA LEU A 9 -11.44 -5.67 -14.08
C LEU A 9 -10.39 -6.18 -13.10
N SER A 10 -10.72 -6.23 -11.80
CA SER A 10 -9.84 -6.78 -10.78
C SER A 10 -9.57 -8.27 -11.00
N LEU A 11 -10.59 -9.05 -11.33
CA LEU A 11 -10.45 -10.48 -11.63
C LEU A 11 -9.63 -10.73 -12.89
N ILE A 12 -9.83 -9.92 -13.94
CA ILE A 12 -9.01 -9.98 -15.16
C ILE A 12 -7.55 -9.65 -14.85
N GLY A 13 -7.30 -8.62 -14.02
CA GLY A 13 -5.95 -8.26 -13.59
C GLY A 13 -5.25 -9.37 -12.82
N VAL A 14 -5.95 -10.01 -11.88
CA VAL A 14 -5.42 -11.17 -11.12
C VAL A 14 -5.13 -12.34 -12.06
N TYR A 15 -6.05 -12.67 -12.97
CA TYR A 15 -5.85 -13.72 -13.96
C TYR A 15 -4.63 -13.45 -14.88
N SER A 16 -4.49 -12.22 -15.34
CA SER A 16 -3.34 -11.80 -16.15
C SER A 16 -2.01 -11.97 -15.40
N VAL A 17 -1.95 -11.58 -14.11
CA VAL A 17 -0.74 -11.73 -13.28
C VAL A 17 -0.39 -13.21 -13.05
N ILE A 18 -1.38 -14.05 -12.79
CA ILE A 18 -1.18 -15.51 -12.64
C ILE A 18 -0.63 -16.11 -13.93
N ASN A 19 -1.22 -15.76 -15.08
CA ASN A 19 -0.82 -16.33 -16.36
C ASN A 19 0.54 -15.81 -16.85
N SER A 20 0.92 -14.57 -16.53
CA SER A 20 2.25 -14.04 -16.86
C SER A 20 3.37 -14.60 -15.97
N GLY A 21 3.05 -15.10 -14.77
CA GLY A 21 4.01 -15.79 -13.91
C GLY A 21 4.63 -17.03 -14.56
N HIS A 22 3.86 -17.80 -15.33
CA HIS A 22 4.36 -18.98 -16.04
C HIS A 22 5.29 -18.64 -17.22
N GLY A 23 5.11 -17.47 -17.85
CA GLY A 23 5.98 -17.05 -18.98
C GLY A 23 7.38 -16.59 -18.56
N HIS A 24 7.57 -16.18 -17.31
CA HIS A 24 8.88 -15.77 -16.80
C HIS A 24 9.78 -16.96 -16.45
N GLU A 25 9.23 -18.08 -16.04
CA GLU A 25 9.98 -19.31 -15.77
C GLU A 25 10.57 -19.90 -17.08
N GLU A 26 9.83 -19.86 -18.19
CA GLU A 26 10.34 -20.33 -19.49
C GLU A 26 11.46 -19.43 -20.03
N VAL A 27 11.34 -18.11 -19.87
CA VAL A 27 12.37 -17.17 -20.34
C VAL A 27 13.62 -17.24 -19.47
N SER A 28 13.48 -17.42 -18.14
CA SER A 28 14.60 -17.62 -17.23
C SER A 28 15.37 -18.89 -17.57
N ASN A 29 14.68 -20.01 -17.75
CA ASN A 29 15.29 -21.28 -18.11
C ASN A 29 15.96 -21.26 -19.49
N ALA A 30 15.44 -20.48 -20.46
CA ALA A 30 16.05 -20.30 -21.78
C ALA A 30 17.32 -19.42 -21.71
N LEU A 31 17.38 -18.43 -20.82
CA LEU A 31 18.55 -17.59 -20.61
C LEU A 31 19.66 -18.35 -19.87
N ASP A 32 19.32 -19.18 -18.88
CA ASP A 32 20.28 -19.98 -18.10
C ASP A 32 20.95 -21.08 -18.95
N SER A 33 20.27 -21.61 -19.97
CA SER A 33 20.86 -22.57 -20.89
C SER A 33 21.96 -21.98 -21.80
N HIS A 34 22.01 -20.67 -21.97
CA HIS A 34 23.07 -19.98 -22.73
C HIS A 34 24.21 -19.40 -21.88
N ALA A 35 24.06 -19.38 -20.56
CA ALA A 35 25.02 -18.80 -19.61
C ALA A 35 25.87 -19.84 -18.86
N SER A 36 25.92 -21.10 -19.33
CA SER A 36 26.71 -22.17 -18.71
C SER A 36 28.23 -21.93 -18.84
N GLY A 37 28.77 -21.01 -18.03
CA GLY A 37 30.20 -20.71 -18.03
C GLY A 37 30.67 -19.85 -16.87
N VAL A 38 29.77 -19.39 -15.97
CA VAL A 38 30.14 -18.57 -14.81
C VAL A 38 29.57 -19.22 -13.56
N ASP A 39 30.50 -19.75 -12.76
CA ASP A 39 30.21 -20.36 -11.46
C ASP A 39 29.76 -19.26 -10.48
N HIS A 40 28.47 -19.09 -10.31
CA HIS A 40 27.86 -18.21 -9.32
C HIS A 40 27.28 -19.07 -8.19
N SER A 41 28.11 -19.35 -7.20
CA SER A 41 27.73 -19.93 -5.91
C SER A 41 26.98 -18.94 -4.99
N GLU A 42 26.34 -17.90 -5.55
CA GLU A 42 25.53 -16.90 -4.83
C GLU A 42 24.02 -17.03 -5.03
N ASP A 43 23.54 -18.08 -5.69
CA ASP A 43 22.17 -18.19 -6.20
C ASP A 43 21.10 -18.56 -5.13
N ASN A 44 21.46 -18.69 -3.85
CA ASN A 44 20.50 -19.06 -2.80
C ASN A 44 20.01 -17.91 -1.92
N LEU A 45 20.30 -16.65 -2.27
CA LEU A 45 19.95 -15.47 -1.45
C LEU A 45 18.79 -14.63 -1.99
N HIS A 46 18.26 -14.95 -3.18
CA HIS A 46 17.08 -14.27 -3.69
C HIS A 46 15.82 -14.94 -3.15
N PRO A 47 15.03 -14.27 -2.29
CA PRO A 47 13.74 -14.82 -1.85
C PRO A 47 12.87 -15.06 -3.08
N GLU A 48 12.37 -16.29 -3.27
CA GLU A 48 11.43 -16.62 -4.34
C GLU A 48 10.25 -15.65 -4.30
N PHE A 49 10.12 -14.84 -5.35
CA PHE A 49 9.10 -13.82 -5.44
C PHE A 49 7.77 -14.44 -5.87
N HIS A 50 6.93 -14.78 -4.91
CA HIS A 50 5.63 -15.41 -5.17
C HIS A 50 4.65 -14.43 -5.84
N TRP A 51 3.85 -14.93 -6.78
CA TRP A 51 2.85 -14.16 -7.52
C TRP A 51 1.85 -13.40 -6.62
N TYR A 52 1.48 -13.97 -5.47
CA TYR A 52 0.57 -13.35 -4.51
C TYR A 52 1.15 -12.06 -3.88
N GLN A 53 2.48 -11.97 -3.72
CA GLN A 53 3.13 -10.75 -3.22
C GLN A 53 2.91 -9.56 -4.17
N ARG A 54 2.87 -9.82 -5.49
CA ARG A 54 2.53 -8.79 -6.49
C ARG A 54 1.09 -8.30 -6.35
N VAL A 55 0.16 -9.23 -6.08
CA VAL A 55 -1.26 -8.88 -5.85
C VAL A 55 -1.41 -8.04 -4.59
N TYR A 56 -0.76 -8.45 -3.50
CA TYR A 56 -0.80 -7.72 -2.23
C TYR A 56 -0.20 -6.31 -2.35
N SER A 57 0.95 -6.20 -3.01
CA SER A 57 1.59 -4.90 -3.26
C SER A 57 0.71 -3.98 -4.11
N ASN A 58 0.07 -4.51 -5.15
CA ASN A 58 -0.86 -3.74 -5.97
C ASN A 58 -2.09 -3.29 -5.16
N LEU A 59 -2.67 -4.16 -4.35
CA LEU A 59 -3.79 -3.79 -3.47
C LEU A 59 -3.40 -2.67 -2.50
N TRP A 60 -2.23 -2.80 -1.86
CA TRP A 60 -1.71 -1.80 -0.95
C TRP A 60 -1.54 -0.44 -1.64
N ILE A 61 -0.87 -0.41 -2.80
CA ILE A 61 -0.63 0.81 -3.58
C ILE A 61 -1.96 1.46 -3.97
N ASN A 62 -2.93 0.68 -4.46
CA ASN A 62 -4.24 1.21 -4.86
C ASN A 62 -4.99 1.84 -3.68
N VAL A 63 -5.03 1.17 -2.53
CA VAL A 63 -5.74 1.70 -1.35
C VAL A 63 -5.06 2.98 -0.86
N VAL A 64 -3.73 3.02 -0.78
CA VAL A 64 -2.98 4.22 -0.42
C VAL A 64 -3.23 5.36 -1.41
N TYR A 65 -3.27 5.06 -2.71
CA TYR A 65 -3.56 6.05 -3.75
C TYR A 65 -4.95 6.68 -3.59
N PHE A 66 -6.00 5.87 -3.46
CA PHE A 66 -7.37 6.39 -3.28
C PHE A 66 -7.55 7.11 -1.95
N LEU A 67 -6.86 6.67 -0.91
CA LEU A 67 -6.84 7.34 0.39
C LEU A 67 -6.15 8.70 0.28
N GLY A 68 -5.05 8.79 -0.47
CA GLY A 68 -4.36 10.03 -0.79
C GLY A 68 -5.25 11.02 -1.55
N ILE A 69 -6.02 10.56 -2.53
CA ILE A 69 -7.02 11.38 -3.25
C ILE A 69 -8.07 11.93 -2.28
N SER A 70 -8.59 11.09 -1.36
CA SER A 70 -9.56 11.53 -0.36
C SER A 70 -9.00 12.61 0.57
N ILE A 71 -7.78 12.43 1.06
CA ILE A 71 -7.09 13.41 1.90
C ILE A 71 -6.87 14.72 1.13
N SER A 72 -6.41 14.64 -0.11
CA SER A 72 -6.20 15.82 -0.97
C SER A 72 -7.48 16.57 -1.24
N ALA A 73 -8.61 15.86 -1.43
CA ALA A 73 -9.92 16.46 -1.61
C ALA A 73 -10.37 17.23 -0.36
N ILE A 74 -10.18 16.66 0.83
CA ILE A 74 -10.50 17.32 2.11
C ILE A 74 -9.62 18.56 2.31
N PHE A 75 -8.32 18.43 2.02
CA PHE A 75 -7.38 19.54 2.09
C PHE A 75 -7.75 20.68 1.14
N PHE A 76 -8.16 20.36 -0.09
CA PHE A 76 -8.65 21.34 -1.05
C PHE A 76 -9.86 22.11 -0.49
N VAL A 77 -10.84 21.41 0.09
CA VAL A 77 -12.00 22.05 0.74
C VAL A 77 -11.57 22.99 1.87
N ALA A 78 -10.65 22.54 2.72
CA ALA A 78 -10.15 23.35 3.82
C ALA A 78 -9.49 24.65 3.33
N ILE A 79 -8.69 24.60 2.26
CA ILE A 79 -8.10 25.79 1.64
C ILE A 79 -9.19 26.76 1.14
N GLN A 80 -10.23 26.26 0.50
CA GLN A 80 -11.32 27.11 -0.02
C GLN A 80 -12.03 27.85 1.10
N TYR A 81 -12.25 27.22 2.25
CA TYR A 81 -12.82 27.87 3.42
C TYR A 81 -11.89 28.94 4.01
N VAL A 82 -10.61 28.66 4.15
CA VAL A 82 -9.61 29.62 4.64
C VAL A 82 -9.48 30.82 3.71
N ALA A 83 -9.49 30.58 2.41
CA ALA A 83 -9.41 31.61 1.37
C ALA A 83 -10.73 32.40 1.19
N GLN A 84 -11.80 32.01 1.88
CA GLN A 84 -13.15 32.60 1.71
C GLN A 84 -13.59 32.68 0.24
N ALA A 85 -13.28 31.66 -0.55
CA ALA A 85 -13.46 31.60 -1.98
C ALA A 85 -14.94 31.35 -2.35
N GLY A 86 -15.77 32.41 -2.36
CA GLY A 86 -17.20 32.30 -2.64
C GLY A 86 -17.55 31.69 -4.00
N TRP A 87 -16.65 31.81 -4.99
CA TRP A 87 -16.82 31.19 -6.30
C TRP A 87 -16.79 29.67 -6.27
N SER A 88 -16.13 29.07 -5.29
CA SER A 88 -15.96 27.62 -5.17
C SER A 88 -17.21 26.89 -4.64
N ALA A 89 -18.22 27.60 -4.14
CA ALA A 89 -19.40 27.01 -3.48
C ALA A 89 -20.11 25.93 -4.35
N GLY A 90 -20.15 26.10 -5.67
CA GLY A 90 -20.72 25.12 -6.58
C GLY A 90 -19.90 23.83 -6.74
N ILE A 91 -18.59 23.92 -6.54
CA ILE A 91 -17.65 22.82 -6.80
C ILE A 91 -17.38 22.01 -5.53
N LEU A 92 -17.54 22.58 -4.33
CA LEU A 92 -17.18 21.95 -3.05
C LEU A 92 -17.88 20.61 -2.80
N ARG A 93 -19.03 20.36 -3.40
CA ARG A 93 -19.77 19.09 -3.25
C ARG A 93 -19.00 17.89 -3.79
N ILE A 94 -18.19 18.07 -4.85
CA ILE A 94 -17.43 16.98 -5.47
C ILE A 94 -16.30 16.51 -4.54
N PRO A 95 -15.38 17.37 -4.06
CA PRO A 95 -14.33 16.92 -3.15
C PRO A 95 -14.87 16.43 -1.79
N LEU A 96 -15.99 16.98 -1.30
CA LEU A 96 -16.66 16.45 -0.11
C LEU A 96 -17.21 15.04 -0.32
N ALA A 97 -17.72 14.73 -1.51
CA ALA A 97 -18.18 13.39 -1.85
C ALA A 97 -16.99 12.41 -1.94
N ILE A 98 -15.85 12.84 -2.49
CA ILE A 98 -14.62 12.05 -2.54
C ILE A 98 -14.08 11.79 -1.11
N GLY A 99 -14.16 12.79 -0.24
CA GLY A 99 -13.76 12.66 1.17
C GLY A 99 -14.50 11.57 1.96
N ARG A 100 -15.72 11.19 1.52
CA ARG A 100 -16.47 10.07 2.12
C ARG A 100 -15.75 8.72 2.02
N TRP A 101 -14.82 8.59 1.09
CA TRP A 101 -14.00 7.38 0.96
C TRP A 101 -13.02 7.20 2.12
N LEU A 102 -12.66 8.27 2.82
CA LEU A 102 -11.63 8.27 3.87
C LEU A 102 -11.82 7.16 4.92
N PRO A 103 -12.98 7.00 5.60
CA PRO A 103 -13.16 5.96 6.61
C PRO A 103 -13.12 4.54 6.00
N VAL A 104 -13.69 4.38 4.81
CA VAL A 104 -13.69 3.08 4.11
C VAL A 104 -12.29 2.71 3.66
N GLY A 105 -11.57 3.65 3.04
CA GLY A 105 -10.19 3.47 2.61
C GLY A 105 -9.24 3.22 3.78
N GLY A 106 -9.45 3.92 4.91
CA GLY A 106 -8.69 3.70 6.13
C GLY A 106 -8.90 2.31 6.73
N LEU A 107 -10.15 1.84 6.76
CA LEU A 107 -10.47 0.48 7.22
C LEU A 107 -9.85 -0.58 6.29
N LEU A 108 -9.96 -0.39 4.98
CA LEU A 108 -9.36 -1.29 4.00
C LEU A 108 -7.83 -1.32 4.12
N MET A 109 -7.18 -0.17 4.29
CA MET A 109 -5.74 -0.08 4.48
C MET A 109 -5.30 -0.87 5.72
N PHE A 110 -6.04 -0.73 6.82
CA PHE A 110 -5.78 -1.46 8.06
C PHE A 110 -5.95 -2.98 7.87
N LEU A 111 -7.01 -3.40 7.19
CA LEU A 111 -7.31 -4.80 6.94
C LEU A 111 -6.25 -5.44 6.02
N ILE A 112 -5.89 -4.77 4.93
CA ILE A 112 -4.84 -5.25 4.02
C ILE A 112 -3.52 -5.35 4.77
N PHE A 113 -3.16 -4.33 5.56
CA PHE A 113 -1.94 -4.37 6.37
C PHE A 113 -1.94 -5.56 7.34
N ALA A 114 -3.05 -5.84 8.03
CA ALA A 114 -3.15 -6.95 8.97
C ALA A 114 -2.93 -8.32 8.31
N ILE A 115 -3.38 -8.47 7.04
CA ILE A 115 -3.22 -9.72 6.28
C ILE A 115 -1.82 -9.83 5.67
N THR A 116 -1.25 -8.72 5.18
CA THR A 116 -0.07 -8.74 4.31
C THR A 116 1.20 -8.22 4.97
N ASN A 117 1.17 -7.87 6.26
CA ASN A 117 2.31 -7.27 6.94
C ASN A 117 3.58 -8.12 6.88
N HIS A 118 3.45 -9.43 6.97
CA HIS A 118 4.59 -10.36 6.95
C HIS A 118 5.18 -10.57 5.54
N ASP A 119 4.34 -10.49 4.49
CA ASP A 119 4.75 -10.76 3.11
C ASP A 119 5.32 -9.51 2.41
N ILE A 120 4.81 -8.32 2.76
CA ILE A 120 5.18 -7.06 2.08
C ILE A 120 6.25 -6.30 2.86
N PHE A 121 6.16 -6.30 4.19
CA PHE A 121 7.03 -5.45 5.03
C PHE A 121 8.18 -6.25 5.62
N HIS A 122 9.34 -6.14 5.00
CA HIS A 122 10.56 -6.85 5.36
C HIS A 122 10.97 -6.65 6.83
N TRP A 123 10.75 -5.46 7.38
CA TRP A 123 11.07 -5.13 8.77
C TRP A 123 10.24 -5.86 9.84
N THR A 124 9.23 -6.64 9.46
CA THR A 124 8.42 -7.45 10.39
C THR A 124 9.05 -8.80 10.72
N HIS A 125 10.16 -9.16 10.05
CA HIS A 125 10.84 -10.42 10.26
C HIS A 125 11.85 -10.35 11.41
N ASP A 126 11.79 -11.32 12.34
CA ASP A 126 12.61 -11.35 13.55
C ASP A 126 14.11 -11.54 13.26
N TYR A 127 14.48 -12.22 12.17
CA TYR A 127 15.88 -12.46 11.81
C TYR A 127 16.68 -11.17 11.53
N LEU A 128 16.00 -10.08 11.19
CA LEU A 128 16.66 -8.78 10.95
C LEU A 128 17.18 -8.11 12.22
N TYR A 129 16.71 -8.58 13.38
CA TYR A 129 17.05 -8.06 14.71
C TYR A 129 17.99 -9.00 15.49
N ASP A 130 18.30 -10.18 14.93
CA ASP A 130 19.19 -11.16 15.56
C ASP A 130 20.61 -10.99 15.04
N THR A 131 21.51 -10.52 15.90
CA THR A 131 22.93 -10.30 15.58
C THR A 131 23.70 -11.58 15.23
N SER A 132 23.13 -12.76 15.50
CA SER A 132 23.72 -14.06 15.16
C SER A 132 23.32 -14.56 13.78
N ASP A 133 22.27 -13.99 13.16
CA ASP A 133 21.80 -14.37 11.82
C ASP A 133 22.64 -13.63 10.74
N PRO A 134 23.13 -14.31 9.69
CA PRO A 134 23.86 -13.67 8.59
C PRO A 134 23.05 -12.59 7.83
N ARG A 135 21.73 -12.56 8.01
CA ARG A 135 20.80 -11.56 7.41
C ARG A 135 20.51 -10.38 8.34
N TYR A 136 21.24 -10.26 9.47
CA TYR A 136 21.09 -9.13 10.39
C TYR A 136 21.32 -7.78 9.70
N ASP A 137 20.41 -6.82 9.92
CA ASP A 137 20.52 -5.46 9.38
C ASP A 137 20.62 -4.43 10.51
N TYR A 138 21.84 -3.92 10.72
CA TYR A 138 22.14 -2.88 11.71
C TYR A 138 21.29 -1.61 11.53
N ILE A 139 20.91 -1.25 10.28
CA ILE A 139 20.13 -0.03 9.98
C ILE A 139 18.68 -0.22 10.45
N ILE A 140 18.12 -1.40 10.24
CA ILE A 140 16.75 -1.74 10.68
C ILE A 140 16.69 -1.88 12.20
N ASP A 141 17.68 -2.54 12.80
CA ASP A 141 17.74 -2.69 14.26
C ASP A 141 17.85 -1.32 14.98
N GLY A 142 18.64 -0.39 14.46
CA GLY A 142 18.74 0.97 14.97
C GLY A 142 17.40 1.74 14.92
N LYS A 143 16.45 1.30 14.09
CA LYS A 143 15.10 1.89 13.96
C LYS A 143 14.00 1.07 14.65
N LYS A 144 14.34 0.05 15.41
CA LYS A 144 13.40 -0.87 16.08
C LYS A 144 12.34 -0.16 16.92
N ALA A 145 12.71 0.92 17.60
CA ALA A 145 11.76 1.73 18.38
C ALA A 145 10.68 2.39 17.51
N TYR A 146 11.01 2.73 16.27
CA TYR A 146 10.11 3.37 15.31
C TYR A 146 9.39 2.36 14.40
N LEU A 147 10.07 1.30 13.98
CA LEU A 147 9.57 0.21 13.13
C LEU A 147 9.00 -0.94 13.98
N ASN A 148 8.28 -0.63 15.04
CA ASN A 148 7.59 -1.60 15.86
C ASN A 148 6.13 -1.70 15.40
N LEU A 149 5.62 -2.92 15.22
CA LEU A 149 4.29 -3.21 14.69
C LEU A 149 3.18 -2.47 15.46
N PRO A 150 3.10 -2.51 16.82
CA PRO A 150 2.08 -1.76 17.55
C PRO A 150 2.23 -0.24 17.40
N PHE A 151 3.45 0.27 17.32
CA PHE A 151 3.67 1.71 17.12
C PHE A 151 3.28 2.14 15.70
N PHE A 152 3.58 1.33 14.70
CA PHE A 152 3.18 1.59 13.32
C PHE A 152 1.65 1.62 13.17
N LEU A 153 0.95 0.63 13.74
CA LEU A 153 -0.51 0.56 13.75
C LEU A 153 -1.13 1.75 14.49
N GLY A 154 -0.61 2.08 15.68
CA GLY A 154 -1.07 3.22 16.46
C GLY A 154 -0.95 4.53 15.68
N ARG A 155 0.19 4.77 15.04
CA ARG A 155 0.42 5.94 14.20
C ARG A 155 -0.55 5.98 13.00
N MET A 156 -0.80 4.85 12.35
CA MET A 156 -1.72 4.76 11.23
C MET A 156 -3.15 5.11 11.65
N ILE A 157 -3.61 4.58 12.80
CA ILE A 157 -4.94 4.87 13.35
C ILE A 157 -5.06 6.36 13.72
N ILE A 158 -4.06 6.91 14.40
CA ILE A 158 -4.05 8.33 14.79
C ILE A 158 -4.11 9.22 13.55
N PHE A 159 -3.31 8.93 12.53
CA PHE A 159 -3.25 9.73 11.31
C PHE A 159 -4.60 9.73 10.57
N ILE A 160 -5.19 8.56 10.34
CA ILE A 160 -6.51 8.43 9.70
C ILE A 160 -7.58 9.07 10.57
N GLY A 161 -7.52 8.88 11.89
CA GLY A 161 -8.46 9.46 12.86
C GLY A 161 -8.45 10.99 12.84
N ILE A 162 -7.29 11.62 12.78
CA ILE A 162 -7.15 13.07 12.67
C ILE A 162 -7.79 13.57 11.37
N TRP A 163 -7.51 12.93 10.22
CA TRP A 163 -8.11 13.31 8.96
C TRP A 163 -9.63 13.11 8.92
N TYR A 164 -10.12 12.04 9.54
CA TYR A 164 -11.56 11.81 9.67
C TYR A 164 -12.23 12.85 10.57
N LEU A 165 -11.55 13.28 11.63
CA LEU A 165 -12.03 14.35 12.50
C LEU A 165 -12.13 15.67 11.72
N PHE A 166 -11.11 16.06 10.97
CA PHE A 166 -11.17 17.24 10.10
C PHE A 166 -12.29 17.17 9.09
N TYR A 167 -12.46 16.01 8.43
CA TYR A 167 -13.55 15.79 7.50
C TYR A 167 -14.92 15.98 8.16
N SER A 168 -15.12 15.42 9.35
CA SER A 168 -16.36 15.53 10.11
C SER A 168 -16.66 16.96 10.54
N LEU A 169 -15.63 17.71 10.96
CA LEU A 169 -15.76 19.12 11.29
C LEU A 169 -16.17 19.96 10.08
N ILE A 170 -15.54 19.74 8.93
CA ILE A 170 -15.88 20.43 7.69
C ILE A 170 -17.32 20.14 7.29
N LEU A 171 -17.77 18.87 7.34
CA LEU A 171 -19.14 18.50 7.04
C LEU A 171 -20.16 19.18 7.98
N LYS A 172 -19.82 19.31 9.25
CA LYS A 172 -20.72 19.94 10.23
C LYS A 172 -20.90 21.45 9.97
N HIS A 173 -19.90 22.10 9.40
CA HIS A 173 -19.89 23.54 9.15
C HIS A 173 -20.17 23.91 7.69
N SER A 174 -20.32 22.93 6.79
CA SER A 174 -20.67 23.10 5.39
C SER A 174 -22.17 23.01 5.18
#